data_d0a729fc63836e646352e3c6a30b2fa4
#
_entry.id   d0a729fc63836e646352e3c6a30b2fa4
#
_cell.length_a   1.000
_cell.length_b   1.000
_cell.length_c   1.000
_cell.angle_alpha   90.00
_cell.angle_beta   90.00
_cell.angle_gamma   90.00
#
_symmetry.space_group_name_H-M   'P 1'
#
loop_
_entity.id
_entity.type
_entity.pdbx_description
1 polymer ?
#
loop_
_entity_poly.entity_id
_entity_poly.type
_entity_poly.pdbx_seq_one_letter_code
_entity_poly.pdbx_strand_id
1 'polypeptide(L)'
;MSAKEVKFSTDARNRMLKGVDTLANAVKVTLGPKGRNVVISKSFGAPRITKDGVTVAKEIELENKFENMGAQMVREVASKTNDIAGDGTTTATVLAQAIVREGAKSVAAGMNPMDLKRGIDLAVSKVIEHLQKCAQKVSTSEKIAQVATISANGEKEIGEIIAHAMEKVGKEGVITVEEAKSINTELDVVEGMEFDRGYISPYFVTNSEKMIVELENPFILINEKKLTGLQAMLPVLEQVVQSGRPLLIIAEDVEGEALATLVVNRLRGGLKVAAVKAPGFGDRRKAMLEDIAILTNGQVISEELGIKLETLTLDMLGTCKKVVISKDNTTMINGAGKKADIEARCNQIRAQVKETTSDYDREKLQERLAKLSGGVAVIHVGGATEVEVKERKDRVEDAINATRAAVEEGIVPGGGAALLYATQALKDLKPENDEQRVGVEIIRRAIQAPIRQIVENAGEDGAVIAGKLLESKDENRGYDAQKGEYCDMIKAGIIDPMKVVRTALQDAASVAGLLITTEAMVADLPEKKESSMPAGAGMGGMGGMGDMGF
;
A
#
# COMPACT_ATOMS: atom_id res chain seq x y z
N MET A 1 3.21 34.10 -9.59
CA MET A 1 2.19 33.27 -8.91
C MET A 1 0.91 33.40 -9.72
N SER A 2 0.30 32.27 -10.09
CA SER A 2 -1.00 32.27 -10.78
C SER A 2 -2.08 32.84 -9.83
N ALA A 3 -3.06 33.56 -10.39
CA ALA A 3 -4.20 34.04 -9.62
C ALA A 3 -5.00 32.84 -9.07
N LYS A 4 -5.62 33.00 -7.89
CA LYS A 4 -6.39 31.96 -7.23
C LYS A 4 -7.89 32.25 -7.33
N GLU A 5 -8.68 31.21 -7.50
CA GLU A 5 -10.12 31.23 -7.31
C GLU A 5 -10.45 30.68 -5.93
N VAL A 6 -11.34 31.35 -5.20
CA VAL A 6 -11.75 30.93 -3.85
C VAL A 6 -13.26 30.68 -3.84
N LYS A 7 -13.65 29.53 -3.31
CA LYS A 7 -15.04 29.14 -3.07
C LYS A 7 -15.28 29.02 -1.57
N PHE A 8 -16.47 29.39 -1.12
CA PHE A 8 -16.84 29.43 0.29
C PHE A 8 -18.15 28.69 0.55
N SER A 9 -18.33 28.31 1.80
CA SER A 9 -19.61 27.84 2.36
C SER A 9 -20.26 26.72 1.53
N THR A 10 -21.50 26.90 1.17
CA THR A 10 -22.33 25.91 0.47
C THR A 10 -21.80 25.56 -0.92
N ASP A 11 -21.26 26.54 -1.71
CA ASP A 11 -20.70 26.26 -3.04
C ASP A 11 -19.43 25.36 -2.92
N ALA A 12 -18.55 25.69 -1.98
CA ALA A 12 -17.37 24.87 -1.71
C ALA A 12 -17.75 23.44 -1.31
N ARG A 13 -18.66 23.28 -0.35
CA ARG A 13 -19.13 21.98 0.14
C ARG A 13 -19.81 21.14 -0.95
N ASN A 14 -20.68 21.72 -1.76
CA ASN A 14 -21.37 21.00 -2.83
C ASN A 14 -20.41 20.47 -3.89
N ARG A 15 -19.41 21.27 -4.30
CA ARG A 15 -18.39 20.83 -5.27
C ARG A 15 -17.54 19.73 -4.71
N MET A 16 -17.09 19.87 -3.46
CA MET A 16 -16.32 18.84 -2.77
C MET A 16 -17.10 17.52 -2.67
N LEU A 17 -18.37 17.56 -2.23
CA LEU A 17 -19.26 16.40 -2.17
C LEU A 17 -19.42 15.72 -3.52
N LYS A 18 -19.58 16.49 -4.61
CA LYS A 18 -19.70 15.92 -5.94
C LYS A 18 -18.44 15.17 -6.35
N GLY A 19 -17.26 15.68 -6.02
CA GLY A 19 -15.99 14.99 -6.24
C GLY A 19 -15.87 13.69 -5.44
N VAL A 20 -16.20 13.74 -4.13
CA VAL A 20 -16.28 12.57 -3.25
C VAL A 20 -17.20 11.51 -3.84
N ASP A 21 -18.40 11.92 -4.25
CA ASP A 21 -19.41 11.01 -4.79
C ASP A 21 -18.99 10.39 -6.12
N THR A 22 -18.38 11.17 -7.00
CA THR A 22 -17.93 10.67 -8.31
C THR A 22 -16.90 9.56 -8.13
N LEU A 23 -15.87 9.79 -7.30
CA LEU A 23 -14.85 8.77 -7.05
C LEU A 23 -15.42 7.57 -6.30
N ALA A 24 -16.12 7.79 -5.20
CA ALA A 24 -16.63 6.70 -4.38
C ALA A 24 -17.65 5.82 -5.12
N ASN A 25 -18.48 6.40 -5.99
CA ASN A 25 -19.43 5.63 -6.80
C ASN A 25 -18.73 4.73 -7.83
N ALA A 26 -17.58 5.15 -8.38
CA ALA A 26 -16.80 4.32 -9.28
C ALA A 26 -16.09 3.17 -8.53
N VAL A 27 -15.63 3.42 -7.30
CA VAL A 27 -14.91 2.42 -6.49
C VAL A 27 -15.86 1.40 -5.86
N LYS A 28 -16.99 1.83 -5.27
CA LYS A 28 -17.88 0.96 -4.49
C LYS A 28 -18.54 -0.19 -5.26
N VAL A 29 -18.60 -0.11 -6.61
CA VAL A 29 -19.14 -1.18 -7.44
C VAL A 29 -18.31 -2.45 -7.40
N THR A 30 -17.06 -2.36 -6.95
CA THR A 30 -16.14 -3.50 -6.83
C THR A 30 -16.31 -4.28 -5.52
N LEU A 31 -17.05 -3.72 -4.51
CA LEU A 31 -17.13 -4.26 -3.17
C LEU A 31 -17.93 -5.57 -3.09
N GLY A 32 -17.37 -6.54 -2.39
CA GLY A 32 -18.02 -7.80 -2.04
C GLY A 32 -17.95 -8.88 -3.13
N PRO A 33 -18.49 -10.08 -2.85
CA PRO A 33 -18.35 -11.26 -3.72
C PRO A 33 -19.01 -11.11 -5.09
N LYS A 34 -20.06 -10.29 -5.20
CA LYS A 34 -20.72 -9.94 -6.48
C LYS A 34 -20.31 -8.55 -6.98
N GLY A 35 -19.22 -7.99 -6.46
CA GLY A 35 -18.60 -6.78 -6.98
C GLY A 35 -18.15 -6.95 -8.42
N ARG A 36 -18.21 -5.86 -9.20
CA ARG A 36 -17.94 -5.84 -10.65
C ARG A 36 -16.62 -5.16 -10.95
N ASN A 37 -16.05 -5.51 -12.10
CA ASN A 37 -14.83 -4.88 -12.60
C ASN A 37 -15.09 -3.44 -13.05
N VAL A 38 -14.05 -2.62 -12.92
CA VAL A 38 -13.95 -1.30 -13.52
C VAL A 38 -12.94 -1.37 -14.67
N VAL A 39 -13.28 -0.74 -15.80
CA VAL A 39 -12.41 -0.65 -16.98
C VAL A 39 -11.78 0.73 -17.00
N ILE A 40 -10.47 0.78 -17.05
CA ILE A 40 -9.66 2.01 -17.02
C ILE A 40 -8.98 2.17 -18.37
N SER A 41 -9.14 3.33 -19.00
CA SER A 41 -8.43 3.67 -20.22
C SER A 41 -6.95 3.93 -19.94
N LYS A 42 -6.07 3.42 -20.80
CA LYS A 42 -4.64 3.72 -20.75
C LYS A 42 -4.24 4.55 -21.97
N SER A 43 -3.25 5.43 -21.79
CA SER A 43 -2.70 6.26 -22.89
C SER A 43 -2.05 5.40 -23.99
N PHE A 44 -1.51 4.24 -23.61
CA PHE A 44 -0.90 3.26 -24.50
C PHE A 44 -1.26 1.84 -24.05
N GLY A 45 -1.52 0.93 -25.00
CA GLY A 45 -1.85 -0.46 -24.74
C GLY A 45 -3.35 -0.71 -24.53
N ALA A 46 -3.69 -1.92 -24.08
CA ALA A 46 -5.05 -2.31 -23.79
C ALA A 46 -5.57 -1.63 -22.51
N PRO A 47 -6.91 -1.37 -22.42
CA PRO A 47 -7.52 -0.92 -21.18
C PRO A 47 -7.23 -1.89 -20.02
N ARG A 48 -7.00 -1.33 -18.82
CA ARG A 48 -6.84 -2.12 -17.59
C ARG A 48 -8.21 -2.48 -17.03
N ILE A 49 -8.39 -3.73 -16.67
CA ILE A 49 -9.58 -4.22 -15.96
C ILE A 49 -9.14 -4.57 -14.55
N THR A 50 -9.85 -4.05 -13.54
CA THR A 50 -9.50 -4.28 -12.13
C THR A 50 -10.72 -4.24 -11.22
N LYS A 51 -10.62 -4.91 -10.06
CA LYS A 51 -11.52 -4.75 -8.90
C LYS A 51 -10.85 -4.03 -7.74
N ASP A 52 -9.55 -3.79 -7.81
CA ASP A 52 -8.83 -3.11 -6.74
C ASP A 52 -9.26 -1.65 -6.62
N GLY A 53 -9.76 -1.30 -5.42
CA GLY A 53 -10.31 0.02 -5.13
C GLY A 53 -9.28 1.14 -5.19
N VAL A 54 -8.04 0.92 -4.74
CA VAL A 54 -7.00 1.94 -4.77
C VAL A 54 -6.54 2.23 -6.20
N THR A 55 -6.43 1.22 -7.05
CA THR A 55 -6.13 1.39 -8.47
C THR A 55 -7.19 2.23 -9.17
N VAL A 56 -8.49 1.92 -8.94
CA VAL A 56 -9.59 2.72 -9.49
C VAL A 56 -9.53 4.15 -8.97
N ALA A 57 -9.31 4.35 -7.67
CA ALA A 57 -9.28 5.68 -7.07
C ALA A 57 -8.12 6.55 -7.61
N LYS A 58 -6.95 5.96 -7.88
CA LYS A 58 -5.77 6.66 -8.41
C LYS A 58 -5.96 7.19 -9.83
N GLU A 59 -6.78 6.53 -10.65
CA GLU A 59 -7.00 6.89 -12.05
C GLU A 59 -8.11 7.95 -12.24
N ILE A 60 -8.85 8.29 -11.18
CA ILE A 60 -9.94 9.27 -11.27
C ILE A 60 -9.39 10.68 -11.07
N GLU A 61 -9.45 11.47 -12.13
CA GLU A 61 -9.15 12.89 -12.14
C GLU A 61 -10.28 13.65 -12.79
N LEU A 62 -10.75 14.74 -12.14
CA LEU A 62 -11.92 15.51 -12.57
C LEU A 62 -11.47 16.84 -13.16
N GLU A 63 -12.13 17.28 -14.24
CA GLU A 63 -11.82 18.52 -14.93
C GLU A 63 -12.04 19.76 -14.02
N ASN A 64 -13.10 19.73 -13.21
CA ASN A 64 -13.37 20.81 -12.27
C ASN A 64 -12.43 20.69 -11.06
N LYS A 65 -11.53 21.67 -10.88
CA LYS A 65 -10.51 21.67 -9.83
C LYS A 65 -11.06 21.52 -8.42
N PHE A 66 -12.21 22.12 -8.11
CA PHE A 66 -12.83 22.01 -6.80
C PHE A 66 -13.48 20.65 -6.56
N GLU A 67 -14.14 20.08 -7.57
CA GLU A 67 -14.63 18.70 -7.50
C GLU A 67 -13.46 17.73 -7.38
N ASN A 68 -12.39 17.96 -8.14
CA ASN A 68 -11.18 17.14 -8.09
C ASN A 68 -10.51 17.14 -6.71
N MET A 69 -10.50 18.27 -5.99
CA MET A 69 -10.00 18.31 -4.61
C MET A 69 -10.78 17.35 -3.70
N GLY A 70 -12.11 17.28 -3.83
CA GLY A 70 -12.93 16.31 -3.08
C GLY A 70 -12.60 14.85 -3.45
N ALA A 71 -12.44 14.57 -4.74
CA ALA A 71 -12.01 13.26 -5.21
C ALA A 71 -10.62 12.89 -4.69
N GLN A 72 -9.65 13.81 -4.74
CA GLN A 72 -8.29 13.59 -4.25
C GLN A 72 -8.24 13.28 -2.74
N MET A 73 -9.08 13.90 -1.93
CA MET A 73 -9.15 13.59 -0.50
C MET A 73 -9.62 12.17 -0.23
N VAL A 74 -10.59 11.65 -0.99
CA VAL A 74 -11.02 10.25 -0.86
C VAL A 74 -9.98 9.29 -1.46
N ARG A 75 -9.28 9.69 -2.53
CA ARG A 75 -8.13 8.93 -3.04
C ARG A 75 -7.05 8.77 -1.97
N GLU A 76 -6.79 9.81 -1.18
CA GLU A 76 -5.85 9.75 -0.06
C GLU A 76 -6.28 8.73 1.00
N VAL A 77 -7.59 8.63 1.31
CA VAL A 77 -8.12 7.58 2.19
C VAL A 77 -7.77 6.20 1.68
N ALA A 78 -8.08 5.92 0.40
CA ALA A 78 -7.80 4.60 -0.20
C ALA A 78 -6.30 4.30 -0.21
N SER A 79 -5.45 5.28 -0.57
CA SER A 79 -4.00 5.13 -0.60
C SER A 79 -3.43 4.86 0.79
N LYS A 80 -3.86 5.63 1.81
CA LYS A 80 -3.40 5.48 3.19
C LYS A 80 -3.78 4.13 3.78
N THR A 81 -5.01 3.67 3.54
CA THR A 81 -5.47 2.35 3.98
C THR A 81 -4.65 1.24 3.31
N ASN A 82 -4.33 1.38 2.03
CA ASN A 82 -3.45 0.46 1.32
C ASN A 82 -2.04 0.43 1.93
N ASP A 83 -1.45 1.58 2.24
CA ASP A 83 -0.10 1.67 2.81
C ASP A 83 0.00 1.00 4.18
N ILE A 84 -1.06 1.05 5.01
CA ILE A 84 -1.05 0.53 6.39
C ILE A 84 -1.50 -0.93 6.46
N ALA A 85 -2.54 -1.30 5.73
CA ALA A 85 -3.19 -2.61 5.83
C ALA A 85 -3.07 -3.46 4.56
N GLY A 86 -2.73 -2.86 3.42
CA GLY A 86 -2.58 -3.53 2.12
C GLY A 86 -3.89 -4.05 1.51
N ASP A 87 -5.02 -3.83 2.17
CA ASP A 87 -6.37 -4.24 1.74
C ASP A 87 -7.42 -3.28 2.37
N GLY A 88 -8.70 -3.43 2.02
CA GLY A 88 -9.82 -2.67 2.58
C GLY A 88 -10.01 -1.28 1.97
N THR A 89 -9.37 -0.95 0.88
CA THR A 89 -9.40 0.36 0.20
C THR A 89 -10.80 0.75 -0.26
N THR A 90 -11.57 -0.21 -0.78
CA THR A 90 -12.97 -0.02 -1.17
C THR A 90 -13.86 0.24 0.04
N THR A 91 -13.69 -0.50 1.13
CA THR A 91 -14.43 -0.31 2.38
C THR A 91 -14.16 1.07 2.96
N ALA A 92 -12.90 1.51 2.99
CA ALA A 92 -12.51 2.85 3.45
C ALA A 92 -13.15 3.96 2.61
N THR A 93 -13.18 3.81 1.30
CA THR A 93 -13.84 4.73 0.36
C THR A 93 -15.34 4.83 0.62
N VAL A 94 -16.02 3.70 0.82
CA VAL A 94 -17.47 3.66 1.15
C VAL A 94 -17.76 4.33 2.48
N LEU A 95 -16.94 4.06 3.51
CA LEU A 95 -17.05 4.70 4.82
C LEU A 95 -16.84 6.22 4.73
N ALA A 96 -15.80 6.66 4.02
CA ALA A 96 -15.51 8.08 3.84
C ALA A 96 -16.69 8.80 3.17
N GLN A 97 -17.24 8.24 2.08
CA GLN A 97 -18.42 8.79 1.42
C GLN A 97 -19.61 8.91 2.39
N ALA A 98 -19.87 7.84 3.14
CA ALA A 98 -21.02 7.81 4.07
C ALA A 98 -20.87 8.84 5.18
N ILE A 99 -19.69 8.98 5.79
CA ILE A 99 -19.41 9.96 6.85
C ILE A 99 -19.53 11.38 6.30
N VAL A 100 -18.93 11.67 5.14
CA VAL A 100 -18.97 13.02 4.53
C VAL A 100 -20.40 13.40 4.16
N ARG A 101 -21.17 12.49 3.57
CA ARG A 101 -22.59 12.75 3.21
C ARG A 101 -23.46 13.07 4.41
N GLU A 102 -23.36 12.28 5.49
CA GLU A 102 -24.15 12.49 6.71
C GLU A 102 -23.66 13.76 7.44
N GLY A 103 -22.35 13.99 7.52
CA GLY A 103 -21.78 15.19 8.14
C GLY A 103 -22.17 16.48 7.41
N ALA A 104 -22.13 16.49 6.08
CA ALA A 104 -22.51 17.63 5.28
C ALA A 104 -23.99 18.04 5.46
N LYS A 105 -24.89 17.06 5.65
CA LYS A 105 -26.31 17.35 5.98
C LYS A 105 -26.43 18.08 7.32
N SER A 106 -25.66 17.65 8.33
CA SER A 106 -25.69 18.25 9.66
C SER A 106 -25.09 19.67 9.66
N VAL A 107 -24.01 19.90 8.92
CA VAL A 107 -23.42 21.23 8.73
C VAL A 107 -24.37 22.15 7.97
N ALA A 108 -25.05 21.67 6.93
CA ALA A 108 -26.05 22.41 6.19
C ALA A 108 -27.27 22.80 7.07
N ALA A 109 -27.57 21.99 8.09
CA ALA A 109 -28.58 22.29 9.11
C ALA A 109 -28.11 23.31 10.18
N GLY A 110 -26.88 23.83 10.07
CA GLY A 110 -26.35 24.87 10.96
C GLY A 110 -25.60 24.36 12.20
N MET A 111 -25.30 23.07 12.28
CA MET A 111 -24.53 22.51 13.40
C MET A 111 -23.06 22.90 13.33
N ASN A 112 -22.41 23.06 14.47
CA ASN A 112 -20.97 23.36 14.56
C ASN A 112 -20.11 22.19 14.05
N PRO A 113 -19.36 22.37 12.94
CA PRO A 113 -18.58 21.29 12.35
C PRO A 113 -17.49 20.74 13.27
N MET A 114 -16.95 21.59 14.17
CA MET A 114 -15.89 21.17 15.09
C MET A 114 -16.41 20.23 16.18
N ASP A 115 -17.62 20.48 16.70
CA ASP A 115 -18.24 19.58 17.66
C ASP A 115 -18.75 18.29 17.00
N LEU A 116 -19.27 18.38 15.77
CA LEU A 116 -19.55 17.18 14.98
C LEU A 116 -18.31 16.30 14.84
N LYS A 117 -17.14 16.90 14.51
CA LYS A 117 -15.88 16.17 14.40
C LYS A 117 -15.46 15.52 15.72
N ARG A 118 -15.57 16.21 16.86
CA ARG A 118 -15.29 15.63 18.18
C ARG A 118 -16.17 14.43 18.48
N GLY A 119 -17.46 14.50 18.13
CA GLY A 119 -18.40 13.39 18.26
C GLY A 119 -18.05 12.21 17.35
N ILE A 120 -17.60 12.48 16.12
CA ILE A 120 -17.09 11.47 15.19
C ILE A 120 -15.86 10.77 15.77
N ASP A 121 -14.86 11.52 16.24
CA ASP A 121 -13.62 10.99 16.81
C ASP A 121 -13.90 10.11 18.04
N LEU A 122 -14.82 10.54 18.92
CA LEU A 122 -15.28 9.78 20.08
C LEU A 122 -15.93 8.44 19.68
N ALA A 123 -16.81 8.47 18.68
CA ALA A 123 -17.49 7.28 18.20
C ALA A 123 -16.53 6.28 17.54
N VAL A 124 -15.61 6.77 16.71
CA VAL A 124 -14.59 5.94 16.06
C VAL A 124 -13.73 5.21 17.09
N SER A 125 -13.25 5.92 18.11
CA SER A 125 -12.45 5.32 19.19
C SER A 125 -13.23 4.21 19.88
N LYS A 126 -14.53 4.39 20.12
CA LYS A 126 -15.39 3.39 20.77
C LYS A 126 -15.67 2.16 19.91
N VAL A 127 -15.88 2.37 18.60
CA VAL A 127 -16.04 1.27 17.63
C VAL A 127 -14.76 0.44 17.57
N ILE A 128 -13.58 1.06 17.53
CA ILE A 128 -12.29 0.36 17.49
C ILE A 128 -12.09 -0.45 18.77
N GLU A 129 -12.38 0.10 19.94
CA GLU A 129 -12.33 -0.63 21.22
C GLU A 129 -13.23 -1.88 21.20
N HIS A 130 -14.43 -1.76 20.64
CA HIS A 130 -15.34 -2.89 20.48
C HIS A 130 -14.78 -3.95 19.54
N LEU A 131 -14.30 -3.55 18.34
CA LEU A 131 -13.72 -4.48 17.37
C LEU A 131 -12.51 -5.24 17.94
N GLN A 132 -11.65 -4.56 18.73
CA GLN A 132 -10.51 -5.18 19.39
C GLN A 132 -10.92 -6.26 20.39
N LYS A 133 -12.02 -6.04 21.12
CA LYS A 133 -12.57 -7.02 22.07
C LYS A 133 -13.17 -8.24 21.38
N CYS A 134 -13.76 -8.05 20.21
CA CYS A 134 -14.40 -9.12 19.42
C CYS A 134 -13.41 -9.90 18.57
N ALA A 135 -12.20 -9.38 18.36
CA ALA A 135 -11.19 -9.97 17.49
C ALA A 135 -10.73 -11.34 17.99
N GLN A 136 -10.71 -12.33 17.11
CA GLN A 136 -10.23 -13.69 17.35
C GLN A 136 -8.83 -13.86 16.75
N LYS A 137 -7.89 -14.41 17.53
CA LYS A 137 -6.53 -14.70 17.06
C LYS A 137 -6.52 -15.76 15.97
N VAL A 138 -5.70 -15.55 14.94
CA VAL A 138 -5.44 -16.50 13.87
C VAL A 138 -4.20 -17.33 14.24
N SER A 139 -4.42 -18.62 14.48
CA SER A 139 -3.35 -19.53 14.88
C SER A 139 -3.21 -20.78 14.03
N THR A 140 -4.22 -21.09 13.19
CA THR A 140 -4.25 -22.31 12.38
C THR A 140 -4.08 -22.00 10.89
N SER A 141 -3.41 -22.89 10.15
CA SER A 141 -3.25 -22.81 8.70
C SER A 141 -4.60 -22.74 7.96
N GLU A 142 -5.63 -23.42 8.49
CA GLU A 142 -6.98 -23.37 7.95
C GLU A 142 -7.59 -21.95 8.00
N LYS A 143 -7.47 -21.25 9.14
CA LYS A 143 -7.93 -19.85 9.25
C LYS A 143 -7.16 -18.90 8.34
N ILE A 144 -5.85 -19.13 8.18
CA ILE A 144 -5.02 -18.39 7.23
C ILE A 144 -5.54 -18.59 5.81
N ALA A 145 -5.79 -19.83 5.40
CA ALA A 145 -6.35 -20.15 4.08
C ALA A 145 -7.74 -19.52 3.87
N GLN A 146 -8.59 -19.48 4.91
CA GLN A 146 -9.91 -18.83 4.84
C GLN A 146 -9.79 -17.31 4.61
N VAL A 147 -8.93 -16.61 5.37
CA VAL A 147 -8.68 -15.16 5.17
C VAL A 147 -8.21 -14.90 3.74
N ALA A 148 -7.18 -15.63 3.31
CA ALA A 148 -6.61 -15.46 1.97
C ALA A 148 -7.65 -15.75 0.86
N THR A 149 -8.49 -16.79 1.05
CA THR A 149 -9.56 -17.12 0.11
C THR A 149 -10.59 -16.00 -0.01
N ILE A 150 -11.02 -15.41 1.12
CA ILE A 150 -11.99 -14.30 1.11
C ILE A 150 -11.41 -13.07 0.42
N SER A 151 -10.19 -12.66 0.76
CA SER A 151 -9.52 -11.53 0.12
C SER A 151 -9.26 -11.79 -1.37
N ALA A 152 -9.02 -13.06 -1.76
CA ALA A 152 -8.92 -13.49 -3.15
C ALA A 152 -10.28 -13.68 -3.87
N ASN A 153 -11.36 -13.05 -3.40
CA ASN A 153 -12.71 -13.17 -3.98
C ASN A 153 -13.27 -14.59 -4.05
N GLY A 154 -12.91 -15.46 -3.11
CA GLY A 154 -13.41 -16.83 -2.99
C GLY A 154 -12.58 -17.90 -3.73
N GLU A 155 -11.43 -17.54 -4.31
CA GLU A 155 -10.52 -18.50 -4.95
C GLU A 155 -9.74 -19.31 -3.92
N LYS A 156 -10.18 -20.55 -3.67
CA LYS A 156 -9.56 -21.45 -2.68
C LYS A 156 -8.11 -21.79 -3.00
N GLU A 157 -7.78 -21.97 -4.28
CA GLU A 157 -6.42 -22.28 -4.74
C GLU A 157 -5.42 -21.21 -4.26
N ILE A 158 -5.77 -19.93 -4.37
CA ILE A 158 -4.94 -18.82 -3.88
C ILE A 158 -4.83 -18.90 -2.36
N GLY A 159 -5.92 -19.15 -1.65
CA GLY A 159 -5.92 -19.29 -0.19
C GLY A 159 -5.00 -20.40 0.31
N GLU A 160 -5.04 -21.57 -0.33
CA GLU A 160 -4.21 -22.73 0.01
C GLU A 160 -2.71 -22.47 -0.29
N ILE A 161 -2.39 -21.85 -1.41
CA ILE A 161 -1.01 -21.49 -1.77
C ILE A 161 -0.42 -20.50 -0.75
N ILE A 162 -1.18 -19.48 -0.35
CA ILE A 162 -0.73 -18.48 0.64
C ILE A 162 -0.54 -19.13 2.02
N ALA A 163 -1.48 -19.97 2.47
CA ALA A 163 -1.35 -20.68 3.74
C ALA A 163 -0.11 -21.58 3.75
N HIS A 164 0.14 -22.30 2.65
CA HIS A 164 1.33 -23.14 2.50
C HIS A 164 2.62 -22.32 2.44
N ALA A 165 2.60 -21.16 1.78
CA ALA A 165 3.74 -20.23 1.79
C ALA A 165 4.05 -19.77 3.22
N MET A 166 3.04 -19.33 3.99
CA MET A 166 3.22 -18.91 5.39
C MET A 166 3.68 -20.03 6.31
N GLU A 167 3.26 -21.27 6.06
CA GLU A 167 3.75 -22.43 6.81
C GLU A 167 5.24 -22.66 6.59
N LYS A 168 5.71 -22.50 5.33
CA LYS A 168 7.12 -22.70 4.96
C LYS A 168 8.04 -21.60 5.49
N VAL A 169 7.66 -20.34 5.33
CA VAL A 169 8.53 -19.21 5.72
C VAL A 169 8.27 -18.71 7.15
N GLY A 170 7.18 -19.18 7.78
CA GLY A 170 6.79 -18.73 9.12
C GLY A 170 6.00 -17.40 9.11
N LYS A 171 5.55 -16.98 10.30
CA LYS A 171 4.71 -15.77 10.47
C LYS A 171 5.44 -14.47 10.12
N GLU A 172 6.74 -14.42 10.38
CA GLU A 172 7.64 -13.30 10.08
C GLU A 172 8.28 -13.42 8.68
N GLY A 173 7.97 -14.49 7.96
CA GLY A 173 8.54 -14.78 6.65
C GLY A 173 7.97 -13.89 5.55
N VAL A 174 8.76 -13.69 4.51
CA VAL A 174 8.41 -12.85 3.38
C VAL A 174 7.75 -13.66 2.28
N ILE A 175 6.63 -13.18 1.77
CA ILE A 175 5.96 -13.73 0.60
C ILE A 175 5.91 -12.63 -0.46
N THR A 176 6.41 -12.93 -1.65
CA THR A 176 6.40 -12.04 -2.82
C THR A 176 5.64 -12.67 -3.97
N VAL A 177 5.18 -11.85 -4.91
CA VAL A 177 4.41 -12.30 -6.07
C VAL A 177 5.13 -11.89 -7.35
N GLU A 178 5.37 -12.85 -8.23
CA GLU A 178 5.95 -12.63 -9.54
C GLU A 178 5.00 -13.13 -10.65
N GLU A 179 5.14 -12.58 -11.84
CA GLU A 179 4.42 -13.06 -13.02
C GLU A 179 5.09 -14.32 -13.55
N ALA A 180 4.33 -15.41 -13.70
CA ALA A 180 4.80 -16.62 -14.34
C ALA A 180 4.72 -16.50 -15.88
N LYS A 181 5.56 -17.28 -16.55
CA LYS A 181 5.44 -17.51 -18.00
C LYS A 181 4.54 -18.69 -18.33
N SER A 182 4.10 -19.43 -17.32
CA SER A 182 3.20 -20.57 -17.39
C SER A 182 1.75 -20.19 -17.13
N ILE A 183 0.80 -21.07 -17.45
CA ILE A 183 -0.62 -20.89 -17.11
C ILE A 183 -0.88 -21.18 -15.63
N ASN A 184 -0.05 -22.06 -15.02
CA ASN A 184 -0.25 -22.50 -13.64
C ASN A 184 0.41 -21.52 -12.65
N THR A 185 -0.20 -21.39 -11.48
CA THR A 185 0.38 -20.68 -10.34
C THR A 185 1.23 -21.65 -9.52
N GLU A 186 2.46 -21.28 -9.20
CA GLU A 186 3.44 -22.12 -8.52
C GLU A 186 4.03 -21.39 -7.30
N LEU A 187 4.47 -22.16 -6.30
CA LEU A 187 5.11 -21.64 -5.09
C LEU A 187 6.55 -22.16 -4.99
N ASP A 188 7.50 -21.24 -5.00
CA ASP A 188 8.90 -21.50 -4.73
C ASP A 188 9.33 -20.88 -3.41
N VAL A 189 10.24 -21.56 -2.68
CA VAL A 189 10.91 -20.98 -1.51
C VAL A 189 12.39 -20.87 -1.80
N VAL A 190 12.90 -19.65 -1.74
CA VAL A 190 14.27 -19.31 -2.10
C VAL A 190 15.00 -18.64 -0.95
N GLU A 191 16.33 -18.66 -0.97
CA GLU A 191 17.14 -17.91 -0.02
C GLU A 191 16.90 -16.41 -0.20
N GLY A 192 16.61 -15.70 0.89
CA GLY A 192 16.32 -14.27 0.83
C GLY A 192 16.00 -13.70 2.20
N MET A 193 15.87 -12.39 2.28
CA MET A 193 15.44 -11.71 3.49
C MET A 193 14.82 -10.34 3.20
N GLU A 194 14.04 -9.86 4.14
CA GLU A 194 13.53 -8.49 4.18
C GLU A 194 14.03 -7.75 5.42
N PHE A 195 14.28 -6.46 5.26
CA PHE A 195 14.58 -5.56 6.38
C PHE A 195 13.87 -4.21 6.25
N ASP A 196 13.58 -3.59 7.40
CA ASP A 196 12.75 -2.39 7.54
C ASP A 196 13.54 -1.13 7.20
N ARG A 197 13.93 -0.96 5.94
CA ARG A 197 14.51 0.26 5.38
C ARG A 197 14.15 0.33 3.90
N GLY A 198 13.52 1.41 3.50
CA GLY A 198 13.17 1.66 2.11
C GLY A 198 14.19 2.54 1.38
N TYR A 199 13.86 2.96 0.18
CA TYR A 199 14.73 3.82 -0.63
C TYR A 199 14.94 5.19 0.05
N ILE A 200 16.17 5.69 -0.02
CA ILE A 200 16.54 7.00 0.55
C ILE A 200 15.90 8.15 -0.23
N SER A 201 15.67 7.98 -1.52
CA SER A 201 15.09 9.00 -2.37
C SER A 201 14.01 8.43 -3.31
N PRO A 202 12.85 9.10 -3.44
CA PRO A 202 11.82 8.71 -4.41
C PRO A 202 12.31 8.73 -5.87
N TYR A 203 13.36 9.46 -6.15
CA TYR A 203 13.97 9.48 -7.49
C TYR A 203 14.60 8.15 -7.90
N PHE A 204 14.78 7.20 -7.00
CA PHE A 204 15.20 5.84 -7.33
C PHE A 204 14.06 4.93 -7.82
N VAL A 205 12.80 5.31 -7.67
CA VAL A 205 11.64 4.52 -8.06
C VAL A 205 11.68 4.13 -9.53
N THR A 206 11.56 2.84 -9.82
CA THR A 206 11.52 2.28 -11.18
C THR A 206 10.10 2.01 -11.66
N ASN A 207 9.20 1.69 -10.71
CA ASN A 207 7.78 1.47 -10.96
C ASN A 207 6.96 2.55 -10.23
N SER A 208 6.53 3.57 -10.97
CA SER A 208 5.80 4.72 -10.41
C SER A 208 4.35 4.38 -10.01
N GLU A 209 3.74 3.34 -10.57
CA GLU A 209 2.38 2.92 -10.20
C GLU A 209 2.37 2.36 -8.77
N LYS A 210 3.35 1.51 -8.44
CA LYS A 210 3.49 0.90 -7.10
C LYS A 210 4.42 1.68 -6.17
N MET A 211 5.09 2.74 -6.66
CA MET A 211 6.10 3.50 -5.92
C MET A 211 7.22 2.62 -5.34
N ILE A 212 7.71 1.65 -6.11
CA ILE A 212 8.78 0.73 -5.74
C ILE A 212 9.97 0.81 -6.67
N VAL A 213 11.12 0.34 -6.17
CA VAL A 213 12.33 0.09 -6.97
C VAL A 213 12.44 -1.41 -7.19
N GLU A 214 12.55 -1.85 -8.43
CA GLU A 214 12.83 -3.24 -8.80
C GLU A 214 14.17 -3.29 -9.53
N LEU A 215 15.08 -4.11 -9.02
CA LEU A 215 16.42 -4.32 -9.59
C LEU A 215 16.60 -5.81 -9.89
N GLU A 216 16.83 -6.14 -11.16
CA GLU A 216 17.07 -7.50 -11.64
C GLU A 216 18.57 -7.80 -11.69
N ASN A 217 19.00 -8.88 -11.05
CA ASN A 217 20.38 -9.30 -10.94
C ASN A 217 21.36 -8.18 -10.51
N PRO A 218 21.05 -7.43 -9.44
CA PRO A 218 21.89 -6.32 -9.01
C PRO A 218 23.20 -6.76 -8.40
N PHE A 219 24.20 -5.88 -8.47
CA PHE A 219 25.29 -5.87 -7.50
C PHE A 219 24.83 -5.20 -6.22
N ILE A 220 25.34 -5.63 -5.08
CA ILE A 220 24.98 -5.10 -3.76
C ILE A 220 26.25 -4.66 -3.05
N LEU A 221 26.39 -3.36 -2.85
CA LEU A 221 27.45 -2.77 -2.06
C LEU A 221 26.96 -2.62 -0.62
N ILE A 222 27.70 -3.22 0.32
CA ILE A 222 27.40 -3.20 1.75
C ILE A 222 28.48 -2.41 2.47
N ASN A 223 28.16 -1.18 2.89
CA ASN A 223 29.09 -0.28 3.53
C ASN A 223 28.69 0.03 4.98
N GLU A 224 29.60 -0.12 5.93
CA GLU A 224 29.33 0.11 7.33
C GLU A 224 29.07 1.58 7.67
N LYS A 225 29.83 2.49 7.03
CA LYS A 225 29.80 3.93 7.28
C LYS A 225 28.86 4.69 6.34
N LYS A 226 28.67 5.97 6.63
CA LYS A 226 27.98 6.91 5.74
C LYS A 226 28.76 7.17 4.47
N LEU A 227 28.03 7.41 3.38
CA LEU A 227 28.56 7.83 2.08
C LEU A 227 28.18 9.28 1.83
N THR A 228 29.17 10.17 1.84
CA THR A 228 28.98 11.62 1.60
C THR A 228 29.55 12.06 0.26
N GLY A 229 30.53 11.33 -0.28
CA GLY A 229 31.14 11.55 -1.60
C GLY A 229 31.33 10.24 -2.36
N LEU A 230 31.45 10.30 -3.67
CA LEU A 230 31.58 9.12 -4.53
C LEU A 230 33.01 8.91 -5.07
N GLN A 231 33.94 9.79 -4.80
CA GLN A 231 35.28 9.71 -5.38
C GLN A 231 35.99 8.39 -5.11
N ALA A 232 35.87 7.90 -3.88
CA ALA A 232 36.41 6.61 -3.46
C ALA A 232 35.80 5.41 -4.17
N MET A 233 34.57 5.56 -4.69
CA MET A 233 33.81 4.50 -5.36
C MET A 233 33.87 4.57 -6.90
N LEU A 234 34.43 5.62 -7.47
CA LEU A 234 34.43 5.80 -8.94
C LEU A 234 34.91 4.55 -9.68
N PRO A 235 36.03 3.89 -9.30
CA PRO A 235 36.51 2.73 -10.04
C PRO A 235 35.50 1.57 -10.08
N VAL A 236 34.78 1.30 -8.98
CA VAL A 236 33.77 0.23 -8.95
C VAL A 236 32.49 0.66 -9.66
N LEU A 237 32.10 1.94 -9.57
CA LEU A 237 30.94 2.46 -10.32
C LEU A 237 31.15 2.37 -11.83
N GLU A 238 32.34 2.66 -12.33
CA GLU A 238 32.68 2.50 -13.76
C GLU A 238 32.55 1.03 -14.19
N GLN A 239 33.04 0.09 -13.40
CA GLN A 239 32.91 -1.33 -13.69
C GLN A 239 31.45 -1.79 -13.67
N VAL A 240 30.63 -1.30 -12.71
CA VAL A 240 29.18 -1.57 -12.65
C VAL A 240 28.48 -1.04 -13.91
N VAL A 241 28.78 0.19 -14.33
CA VAL A 241 28.22 0.76 -15.56
C VAL A 241 28.61 -0.08 -16.78
N GLN A 242 29.88 -0.48 -16.90
CA GLN A 242 30.35 -1.34 -18.00
C GLN A 242 29.66 -2.71 -18.02
N SER A 243 29.32 -3.26 -16.85
CA SER A 243 28.60 -4.54 -16.76
C SER A 243 27.14 -4.45 -17.20
N GLY A 244 26.54 -3.25 -17.23
CA GLY A 244 25.13 -3.01 -17.51
C GLY A 244 24.16 -3.46 -16.41
N ARG A 245 24.68 -4.04 -15.32
CA ARG A 245 23.86 -4.51 -14.17
C ARG A 245 23.52 -3.37 -13.23
N PRO A 246 22.35 -3.43 -12.55
CA PRO A 246 21.99 -2.46 -11.52
C PRO A 246 22.88 -2.58 -10.27
N LEU A 247 22.91 -1.51 -9.48
CA LEU A 247 23.61 -1.45 -8.19
C LEU A 247 22.64 -1.09 -7.07
N LEU A 248 22.62 -1.89 -6.01
CA LEU A 248 22.04 -1.52 -4.72
C LEU A 248 23.16 -1.10 -3.78
N ILE A 249 23.02 0.05 -3.14
CA ILE A 249 23.92 0.53 -2.11
C ILE A 249 23.21 0.43 -0.76
N ILE A 250 23.79 -0.32 0.17
CA ILE A 250 23.34 -0.42 1.57
C ILE A 250 24.43 0.21 2.43
N ALA A 251 24.13 1.34 3.06
CA ALA A 251 25.08 2.06 3.90
C ALA A 251 24.40 2.62 5.15
N GLU A 252 25.17 3.03 6.16
CA GLU A 252 24.60 3.72 7.33
C GLU A 252 23.70 4.87 6.90
N ASP A 253 24.17 5.70 5.99
CA ASP A 253 23.39 6.72 5.28
C ASP A 253 24.07 7.05 3.94
N VAL A 254 23.31 7.63 2.98
CA VAL A 254 23.85 8.20 1.76
C VAL A 254 23.31 9.61 1.64
N GLU A 255 24.19 10.60 1.79
CA GLU A 255 23.79 12.00 1.91
C GLU A 255 24.70 12.94 1.09
N GLY A 256 24.32 14.20 1.00
CA GLY A 256 25.14 15.24 0.39
C GLY A 256 25.40 15.00 -1.10
N GLU A 257 26.67 15.19 -1.50
CA GLU A 257 27.12 15.06 -2.89
C GLU A 257 26.93 13.64 -3.43
N ALA A 258 27.12 12.61 -2.59
CA ALA A 258 26.94 11.22 -3.01
C ALA A 258 25.51 10.95 -3.46
N LEU A 259 24.51 11.33 -2.66
CA LEU A 259 23.10 11.13 -3.02
C LEU A 259 22.72 11.93 -4.27
N ALA A 260 23.12 13.21 -4.34
CA ALA A 260 22.81 14.06 -5.48
C ALA A 260 23.38 13.49 -6.80
N THR A 261 24.62 13.03 -6.76
CA THR A 261 25.29 12.45 -7.93
C THR A 261 24.65 11.14 -8.36
N LEU A 262 24.30 10.24 -7.43
CA LEU A 262 23.59 8.98 -7.75
C LEU A 262 22.22 9.25 -8.39
N VAL A 263 21.44 10.19 -7.84
CA VAL A 263 20.15 10.60 -8.39
C VAL A 263 20.29 11.17 -9.81
N VAL A 264 21.24 12.07 -10.03
CA VAL A 264 21.47 12.67 -11.36
C VAL A 264 21.88 11.60 -12.39
N ASN A 265 22.80 10.69 -12.04
CA ASN A 265 23.22 9.61 -12.94
C ASN A 265 22.10 8.64 -13.25
N ARG A 266 21.26 8.33 -12.27
CA ARG A 266 20.06 7.50 -12.46
C ARG A 266 19.06 8.18 -13.40
N LEU A 267 18.75 9.46 -13.20
CA LEU A 267 17.82 10.21 -14.04
C LEU A 267 18.32 10.37 -15.49
N ARG A 268 19.63 10.48 -15.68
CA ARG A 268 20.26 10.51 -17.01
C ARG A 268 20.33 9.13 -17.69
N GLY A 269 19.94 8.06 -16.98
CA GLY A 269 19.98 6.69 -17.51
C GLY A 269 21.39 6.09 -17.59
N GLY A 270 22.42 6.76 -17.05
CA GLY A 270 23.81 6.29 -17.07
C GLY A 270 24.11 5.19 -16.06
N LEU A 271 23.37 5.14 -14.95
CA LEU A 271 23.55 4.14 -13.91
C LEU A 271 22.19 3.69 -13.36
N LYS A 272 21.91 2.41 -13.39
CA LYS A 272 20.74 1.82 -12.71
C LYS A 272 21.10 1.60 -11.25
N VAL A 273 20.70 2.51 -10.36
CA VAL A 273 21.11 2.48 -8.95
C VAL A 273 19.96 2.80 -8.02
N ALA A 274 20.00 2.18 -6.84
CA ALA A 274 19.21 2.58 -5.68
C ALA A 274 20.08 2.57 -4.42
N ALA A 275 19.69 3.35 -3.42
CA ALA A 275 20.36 3.41 -2.14
C ALA A 275 19.34 3.28 -1.00
N VAL A 276 19.70 2.49 0.00
CA VAL A 276 18.92 2.26 1.22
C VAL A 276 19.81 2.42 2.45
N LYS A 277 19.18 2.77 3.58
CA LYS A 277 19.90 2.79 4.87
C LYS A 277 20.08 1.37 5.39
N ALA A 278 21.21 1.12 6.03
CA ALA A 278 21.47 -0.12 6.72
C ALA A 278 20.47 -0.33 7.87
N PRO A 279 19.95 -1.55 8.07
CA PRO A 279 19.05 -1.85 9.17
C PRO A 279 19.76 -1.86 10.52
N GLY A 280 19.03 -1.50 11.58
CA GLY A 280 19.54 -1.48 12.95
C GLY A 280 20.47 -0.31 13.28
N PHE A 281 21.06 -0.36 14.48
CA PHE A 281 21.97 0.64 15.01
C PHE A 281 23.13 -0.02 15.77
N GLY A 282 24.31 0.63 15.79
CA GLY A 282 25.49 0.14 16.51
C GLY A 282 25.88 -1.28 16.12
N ASP A 283 26.19 -2.13 17.09
CA ASP A 283 26.64 -3.51 16.85
C ASP A 283 25.58 -4.38 16.16
N ARG A 284 24.29 -4.09 16.37
CA ARG A 284 23.20 -4.78 15.65
C ARG A 284 23.24 -4.48 14.16
N ARG A 285 23.54 -3.24 13.77
CA ARG A 285 23.70 -2.87 12.35
C ARG A 285 24.85 -3.66 11.74
N LYS A 286 26.03 -3.72 12.41
CA LYS A 286 27.17 -4.52 11.94
C LYS A 286 26.76 -5.98 11.72
N ALA A 287 26.11 -6.58 12.69
CA ALA A 287 25.66 -7.97 12.62
C ALA A 287 24.64 -8.22 11.50
N MET A 288 23.71 -7.28 11.23
CA MET A 288 22.76 -7.39 10.12
C MET A 288 23.43 -7.19 8.77
N LEU A 289 24.41 -6.30 8.66
CA LEU A 289 25.20 -6.14 7.42
C LEU A 289 26.00 -7.41 7.11
N GLU A 290 26.56 -8.09 8.11
CA GLU A 290 27.20 -9.40 7.95
C GLU A 290 26.20 -10.47 7.46
N ASP A 291 24.98 -10.51 8.00
CA ASP A 291 23.94 -11.44 7.57
C ASP A 291 23.57 -11.22 6.09
N ILE A 292 23.45 -9.95 5.68
CA ILE A 292 23.21 -9.56 4.29
C ILE A 292 24.40 -9.99 3.40
N ALA A 293 25.64 -9.78 3.86
CA ALA A 293 26.83 -10.18 3.13
C ALA A 293 26.88 -11.70 2.90
N ILE A 294 26.61 -12.50 3.93
CA ILE A 294 26.55 -13.96 3.83
C ILE A 294 25.43 -14.39 2.87
N LEU A 295 24.25 -13.79 2.99
CA LEU A 295 23.10 -14.10 2.12
C LEU A 295 23.39 -13.83 0.65
N THR A 296 24.12 -12.76 0.34
CA THR A 296 24.38 -12.29 -1.03
C THR A 296 25.74 -12.70 -1.59
N ASN A 297 26.53 -13.46 -0.81
CA ASN A 297 27.93 -13.80 -1.11
C ASN A 297 28.81 -12.58 -1.35
N GLY A 298 28.56 -11.49 -0.62
CA GLY A 298 29.32 -10.23 -0.65
C GLY A 298 30.20 -10.07 0.58
N GLN A 299 30.82 -8.88 0.67
CA GLN A 299 31.65 -8.49 1.82
C GLN A 299 31.14 -7.16 2.41
N VAL A 300 31.20 -7.04 3.73
CA VAL A 300 30.94 -5.75 4.39
C VAL A 300 32.20 -4.89 4.26
N ILE A 301 32.04 -3.72 3.69
CA ILE A 301 33.10 -2.74 3.57
C ILE A 301 33.20 -2.01 4.90
N SER A 302 34.26 -2.27 5.63
CA SER A 302 34.53 -1.70 6.96
C SER A 302 36.01 -1.39 7.09
N GLU A 303 36.33 -0.17 7.54
CA GLU A 303 37.70 0.23 7.82
C GLU A 303 38.30 -0.57 9.01
N GLU A 304 37.45 -1.03 9.94
CA GLU A 304 37.88 -1.89 11.04
C GLU A 304 38.42 -3.25 10.54
N LEU A 305 37.86 -3.74 9.43
CA LEU A 305 38.33 -4.95 8.76
C LEU A 305 39.46 -4.67 7.75
N GLY A 306 39.92 -3.42 7.65
CA GLY A 306 40.98 -3.03 6.73
C GLY A 306 40.55 -2.88 5.27
N ILE A 307 39.24 -2.97 4.98
CA ILE A 307 38.68 -2.87 3.62
C ILE A 307 38.26 -1.44 3.35
N LYS A 308 38.89 -0.80 2.36
CA LYS A 308 38.61 0.60 1.96
C LYS A 308 37.78 0.65 0.68
N LEU A 309 36.96 1.69 0.54
CA LEU A 309 36.14 1.93 -0.65
C LEU A 309 36.96 2.04 -1.95
N GLU A 310 38.20 2.54 -1.87
CA GLU A 310 39.11 2.71 -3.02
C GLU A 310 39.62 1.38 -3.58
N THR A 311 39.60 0.32 -2.75
CA THR A 311 40.12 -1.01 -3.13
C THR A 311 39.02 -1.97 -3.58
N LEU A 312 37.79 -1.46 -3.74
CA LEU A 312 36.63 -2.27 -4.15
C LEU A 312 36.79 -2.87 -5.54
N THR A 313 36.40 -4.13 -5.67
CA THR A 313 36.26 -4.89 -6.90
C THR A 313 34.88 -5.52 -7.00
N LEU A 314 34.44 -5.89 -8.22
CA LEU A 314 33.09 -6.43 -8.42
C LEU A 314 32.83 -7.75 -7.67
N ASP A 315 33.86 -8.54 -7.43
CA ASP A 315 33.80 -9.83 -6.69
C ASP A 315 33.60 -9.66 -5.19
N MET A 316 33.84 -8.44 -4.64
CA MET A 316 33.52 -8.10 -3.26
C MET A 316 32.06 -7.68 -3.08
N LEU A 317 31.38 -7.36 -4.17
CA LEU A 317 29.97 -6.98 -4.13
C LEU A 317 29.08 -8.23 -4.02
N GLY A 318 28.05 -8.14 -3.16
CA GLY A 318 27.01 -9.16 -3.10
C GLY A 318 26.16 -9.17 -4.38
N THR A 319 25.45 -10.28 -4.60
CA THR A 319 24.50 -10.42 -5.70
C THR A 319 23.27 -11.21 -5.26
N CYS A 320 22.13 -10.94 -5.92
CA CYS A 320 20.91 -11.74 -5.80
C CYS A 320 20.15 -11.72 -7.14
N LYS A 321 19.12 -12.54 -7.26
CA LYS A 321 18.30 -12.56 -8.49
C LYS A 321 17.46 -11.29 -8.64
N LYS A 322 16.85 -10.82 -7.54
CA LYS A 322 16.00 -9.61 -7.55
C LYS A 322 16.03 -8.88 -6.23
N VAL A 323 15.93 -7.55 -6.28
CA VAL A 323 15.67 -6.70 -5.12
C VAL A 323 14.42 -5.89 -5.38
N VAL A 324 13.53 -5.84 -4.40
CA VAL A 324 12.35 -4.98 -4.38
C VAL A 324 12.46 -4.03 -3.19
N ILE A 325 12.38 -2.73 -3.43
CA ILE A 325 12.47 -1.71 -2.38
C ILE A 325 11.21 -0.87 -2.41
N SER A 326 10.47 -0.89 -1.32
CA SER A 326 9.34 0.00 -1.06
C SER A 326 9.82 1.28 -0.37
N LYS A 327 8.87 2.11 0.05
CA LYS A 327 9.16 3.28 0.88
C LYS A 327 9.76 2.90 2.24
N ASP A 328 9.38 1.77 2.79
CA ASP A 328 9.69 1.36 4.16
C ASP A 328 10.57 0.11 4.26
N ASN A 329 10.53 -0.78 3.25
CA ASN A 329 11.18 -2.10 3.29
C ASN A 329 12.07 -2.36 2.07
N THR A 330 13.08 -3.21 2.27
CA THR A 330 13.92 -3.78 1.21
C THR A 330 13.90 -5.30 1.30
N THR A 331 13.44 -5.95 0.22
CA THR A 331 13.37 -7.41 0.08
C THR A 331 14.41 -7.89 -0.94
N MET A 332 15.27 -8.80 -0.54
CA MET A 332 16.24 -9.49 -1.40
C MET A 332 15.76 -10.91 -1.66
N ILE A 333 15.68 -11.31 -2.93
CA ILE A 333 15.13 -12.58 -3.38
C ILE A 333 16.22 -13.37 -4.07
N ASN A 334 16.40 -14.63 -3.67
CA ASN A 334 17.36 -15.57 -4.20
C ASN A 334 18.79 -15.04 -4.17
N GLY A 335 19.32 -14.83 -2.96
CA GLY A 335 20.68 -14.40 -2.71
C GLY A 335 21.70 -15.45 -3.21
N ALA A 336 22.87 -14.99 -3.64
CA ALA A 336 23.93 -15.84 -4.17
C ALA A 336 24.77 -16.53 -3.08
N GLY A 337 24.41 -16.37 -1.79
CA GLY A 337 25.08 -16.98 -0.65
C GLY A 337 24.98 -18.50 -0.67
N LYS A 338 26.01 -19.17 -0.19
CA LYS A 338 26.00 -20.62 -0.09
C LYS A 338 25.12 -21.07 1.08
N LYS A 339 24.23 -22.04 0.86
CA LYS A 339 23.37 -22.60 1.91
C LYS A 339 24.12 -22.99 3.18
N ALA A 340 25.28 -23.60 3.04
CA ALA A 340 26.11 -24.01 4.18
C ALA A 340 26.56 -22.82 5.05
N ASP A 341 26.91 -21.69 4.43
CA ASP A 341 27.35 -20.49 5.13
C ASP A 341 26.17 -19.79 5.84
N ILE A 342 25.00 -19.75 5.18
CA ILE A 342 23.75 -19.24 5.76
C ILE A 342 23.33 -20.10 6.96
N GLU A 343 23.40 -21.43 6.84
CA GLU A 343 23.05 -22.36 7.90
C GLU A 343 24.04 -22.28 9.10
N ALA A 344 25.32 -22.13 8.81
CA ALA A 344 26.35 -21.89 9.84
C ALA A 344 26.05 -20.57 10.60
N ARG A 345 25.68 -19.50 9.87
CA ARG A 345 25.29 -18.23 10.48
C ARG A 345 24.04 -18.36 11.35
N CYS A 346 23.00 -19.05 10.86
CA CYS A 346 21.81 -19.34 11.65
C CYS A 346 22.15 -20.10 12.95
N ASN A 347 23.07 -21.05 12.90
CA ASN A 347 23.51 -21.79 14.09
C ASN A 347 24.28 -20.91 15.09
N GLN A 348 25.10 -19.97 14.62
CA GLN A 348 25.72 -18.97 15.49
C GLN A 348 24.68 -18.11 16.21
N ILE A 349 23.66 -17.61 15.49
CA ILE A 349 22.58 -16.82 16.09
C ILE A 349 21.79 -17.66 17.10
N ARG A 350 21.49 -18.94 16.81
CA ARG A 350 20.84 -19.88 17.75
C ARG A 350 21.65 -20.07 19.03
N ALA A 351 22.96 -20.13 18.95
CA ALA A 351 23.83 -20.17 20.13
C ALA A 351 23.72 -18.89 20.95
N GLN A 352 23.80 -17.72 20.31
CA GLN A 352 23.64 -16.42 20.97
C GLN A 352 22.28 -16.27 21.66
N VAL A 353 21.17 -16.75 21.05
CA VAL A 353 19.82 -16.79 21.66
C VAL A 353 19.83 -17.58 22.98
N LYS A 354 20.60 -18.67 23.06
CA LYS A 354 20.68 -19.51 24.26
C LYS A 354 21.56 -18.90 25.35
N GLU A 355 22.60 -18.17 24.97
CA GLU A 355 23.58 -17.58 25.90
C GLU A 355 23.13 -16.24 26.49
N THR A 356 22.29 -15.49 25.77
CA THR A 356 21.85 -14.17 26.24
C THR A 356 20.93 -14.26 27.47
N THR A 357 21.21 -13.42 28.46
CA THR A 357 20.40 -13.25 29.67
C THR A 357 19.35 -12.15 29.56
N SER A 358 19.46 -11.29 28.53
CA SER A 358 18.53 -10.20 28.26
C SER A 358 17.35 -10.70 27.43
N ASP A 359 16.13 -10.56 27.92
CA ASP A 359 14.91 -10.94 27.18
C ASP A 359 14.74 -10.10 25.92
N TYR A 360 15.09 -8.82 25.97
CA TYR A 360 15.07 -7.93 24.80
C TYR A 360 16.09 -8.36 23.72
N ASP A 361 17.31 -8.70 24.11
CA ASP A 361 18.31 -9.16 23.15
C ASP A 361 17.94 -10.53 22.57
N ARG A 362 17.34 -11.39 23.41
CA ARG A 362 16.82 -12.68 22.96
C ARG A 362 15.74 -12.50 21.87
N GLU A 363 14.79 -11.61 22.09
CA GLU A 363 13.75 -11.28 21.11
C GLU A 363 14.36 -10.79 19.79
N LYS A 364 15.29 -9.84 19.85
CA LYS A 364 15.95 -9.29 18.65
C LYS A 364 16.84 -10.30 17.91
N LEU A 365 17.47 -11.21 18.61
CA LEU A 365 18.20 -12.33 18.00
C LEU A 365 17.25 -13.34 17.34
N GLN A 366 16.07 -13.58 17.94
CA GLN A 366 15.05 -14.43 17.35
C GLN A 366 14.45 -13.82 16.09
N GLU A 367 14.14 -12.52 16.07
CA GLU A 367 13.70 -11.80 14.85
C GLU A 367 14.76 -11.93 13.75
N ARG A 368 16.02 -11.70 14.06
CA ARG A 368 17.12 -11.78 13.10
C ARG A 368 17.29 -13.22 12.55
N LEU A 369 17.17 -14.21 13.43
CA LEU A 369 17.18 -15.62 13.03
C LEU A 369 16.03 -15.96 12.10
N ALA A 370 14.82 -15.51 12.42
CA ALA A 370 13.63 -15.73 11.58
C ALA A 370 13.80 -15.13 10.19
N LYS A 371 14.29 -13.87 10.10
CA LYS A 371 14.55 -13.19 8.83
C LYS A 371 15.59 -13.90 7.96
N LEU A 372 16.63 -14.49 8.54
CA LEU A 372 17.68 -15.18 7.79
C LEU A 372 17.31 -16.64 7.44
N SER A 373 16.65 -17.35 8.36
CA SER A 373 16.33 -18.79 8.19
C SER A 373 15.03 -19.05 7.45
N GLY A 374 14.10 -18.09 7.42
CA GLY A 374 12.78 -18.26 6.79
C GLY A 374 12.82 -18.22 5.26
N GLY A 375 13.81 -17.57 4.67
CA GLY A 375 13.86 -17.35 3.24
C GLY A 375 12.73 -16.45 2.74
N VAL A 376 12.49 -16.48 1.43
CA VAL A 376 11.40 -15.76 0.76
C VAL A 376 10.56 -16.77 -0.03
N ALA A 377 9.26 -16.80 0.24
CA ALA A 377 8.32 -17.54 -0.60
C ALA A 377 7.95 -16.67 -1.81
N VAL A 378 8.12 -17.22 -3.01
CA VAL A 378 7.80 -16.54 -4.27
C VAL A 378 6.61 -17.25 -4.90
N ILE A 379 5.48 -16.56 -5.01
CA ILE A 379 4.30 -17.06 -5.71
C ILE A 379 4.38 -16.57 -7.16
N HIS A 380 4.60 -17.49 -8.09
CA HIS A 380 4.60 -17.23 -9.52
C HIS A 380 3.17 -17.36 -10.04
N VAL A 381 2.53 -16.24 -10.37
CA VAL A 381 1.14 -16.20 -10.80
C VAL A 381 1.03 -16.45 -12.30
N GLY A 382 0.35 -17.53 -12.67
CA GLY A 382 0.05 -17.90 -14.05
C GLY A 382 -1.29 -17.38 -14.56
N GLY A 383 -1.44 -17.39 -15.90
CA GLY A 383 -2.69 -17.03 -16.58
C GLY A 383 -2.58 -17.19 -18.10
N ALA A 384 -3.72 -17.16 -18.79
CA ALA A 384 -3.77 -17.32 -20.23
C ALA A 384 -3.41 -16.04 -21.01
N THR A 385 -3.59 -14.87 -20.38
CA THR A 385 -3.30 -13.56 -20.97
C THR A 385 -2.57 -12.66 -19.98
N GLU A 386 -1.78 -11.71 -20.47
CA GLU A 386 -1.08 -10.72 -19.64
C GLU A 386 -2.03 -9.91 -18.74
N VAL A 387 -3.22 -9.59 -19.24
CA VAL A 387 -4.26 -8.85 -18.48
C VAL A 387 -4.76 -9.70 -17.30
N GLU A 388 -5.01 -11.00 -17.53
CA GLU A 388 -5.43 -11.93 -16.48
C GLU A 388 -4.33 -12.13 -15.43
N VAL A 389 -3.09 -12.31 -15.85
CA VAL A 389 -1.94 -12.48 -14.94
C VAL A 389 -1.79 -11.25 -14.02
N LYS A 390 -1.89 -10.04 -14.58
CA LYS A 390 -1.81 -8.80 -13.78
C LYS A 390 -2.95 -8.68 -12.77
N GLU A 391 -4.19 -8.94 -13.18
CA GLU A 391 -5.36 -8.90 -12.29
C GLU A 391 -5.23 -9.95 -11.17
N ARG A 392 -4.82 -11.17 -11.53
CA ARG A 392 -4.63 -12.25 -10.56
C ARG A 392 -3.47 -11.98 -9.60
N LYS A 393 -2.40 -11.35 -10.09
CA LYS A 393 -1.28 -10.91 -9.26
C LYS A 393 -1.70 -9.88 -8.21
N ASP A 394 -2.41 -8.82 -8.63
CA ASP A 394 -2.93 -7.79 -7.72
C ASP A 394 -3.80 -8.46 -6.61
N ARG A 395 -4.65 -9.40 -6.97
CA ARG A 395 -5.52 -10.15 -6.05
C ARG A 395 -4.75 -11.06 -5.07
N VAL A 396 -3.68 -11.69 -5.52
CA VAL A 396 -2.78 -12.49 -4.65
C VAL A 396 -2.03 -11.57 -3.69
N GLU A 397 -1.56 -10.40 -4.13
CA GLU A 397 -0.91 -9.40 -3.27
C GLU A 397 -1.87 -8.92 -2.17
N ASP A 398 -3.12 -8.59 -2.51
CA ASP A 398 -4.15 -8.19 -1.53
C ASP A 398 -4.40 -9.31 -0.51
N ALA A 399 -4.51 -10.56 -0.97
CA ALA A 399 -4.74 -11.71 -0.10
C ALA A 399 -3.56 -11.98 0.86
N ILE A 400 -2.31 -11.77 0.43
CA ILE A 400 -1.13 -11.85 1.30
C ILE A 400 -1.18 -10.77 2.37
N ASN A 401 -1.48 -9.53 1.99
CA ASN A 401 -1.55 -8.40 2.92
C ASN A 401 -2.68 -8.58 3.95
N ALA A 402 -3.87 -8.99 3.50
CA ALA A 402 -4.98 -9.33 4.38
C ALA A 402 -4.63 -10.45 5.37
N THR A 403 -3.90 -11.45 4.91
CA THR A 403 -3.46 -12.57 5.75
C THR A 403 -2.46 -12.11 6.81
N ARG A 404 -1.48 -11.28 6.45
CA ARG A 404 -0.54 -10.66 7.42
C ARG A 404 -1.30 -9.82 8.46
N ALA A 405 -2.20 -8.97 8.00
CA ALA A 405 -3.05 -8.15 8.88
C ALA A 405 -3.87 -9.00 9.87
N ALA A 406 -4.40 -10.16 9.42
CA ALA A 406 -5.13 -11.09 10.27
C ALA A 406 -4.25 -11.80 11.30
N VAL A 407 -3.01 -12.13 10.95
CA VAL A 407 -2.04 -12.73 11.88
C VAL A 407 -1.64 -11.72 12.95
N GLU A 408 -1.50 -10.44 12.60
CA GLU A 408 -1.09 -9.37 13.52
C GLU A 408 -2.18 -9.03 14.54
N GLU A 409 -3.40 -8.71 14.10
CA GLU A 409 -4.47 -8.17 14.97
C GLU A 409 -5.67 -9.12 15.14
N GLY A 410 -5.68 -10.27 14.46
CA GLY A 410 -6.80 -11.21 14.50
C GLY A 410 -7.85 -10.92 13.43
N ILE A 411 -8.97 -11.65 13.55
CA ILE A 411 -10.09 -11.63 12.61
C ILE A 411 -11.40 -11.28 13.32
N VAL A 412 -12.32 -10.69 12.56
CA VAL A 412 -13.69 -10.37 12.96
C VAL A 412 -14.68 -10.95 11.94
N PRO A 413 -15.99 -11.04 12.25
CA PRO A 413 -17.00 -11.40 11.26
C PRO A 413 -16.94 -10.47 10.04
N GLY A 414 -16.82 -11.05 8.85
CA GLY A 414 -16.61 -10.32 7.61
C GLY A 414 -17.90 -9.76 6.99
N GLY A 415 -17.78 -9.31 5.73
CA GLY A 415 -18.91 -8.79 4.97
C GLY A 415 -19.56 -7.55 5.56
N GLY A 416 -18.85 -6.77 6.38
CA GLY A 416 -19.34 -5.60 7.08
C GLY A 416 -20.17 -5.89 8.34
N ALA A 417 -20.32 -7.15 8.75
CA ALA A 417 -21.11 -7.53 9.93
C ALA A 417 -20.49 -6.97 11.22
N ALA A 418 -19.16 -7.05 11.40
CA ALA A 418 -18.48 -6.53 12.58
C ALA A 418 -18.73 -5.03 12.79
N LEU A 419 -18.67 -4.21 11.73
CA LEU A 419 -19.01 -2.78 11.79
C LEU A 419 -20.49 -2.55 12.10
N LEU A 420 -21.39 -3.37 11.54
CA LEU A 420 -22.81 -3.26 11.79
C LEU A 420 -23.11 -3.48 13.28
N TYR A 421 -22.57 -4.53 13.90
CA TYR A 421 -22.79 -4.82 15.32
C TYR A 421 -22.09 -3.83 16.25
N ALA A 422 -20.97 -3.23 15.83
CA ALA A 422 -20.31 -2.16 16.59
C ALA A 422 -21.20 -0.92 16.81
N THR A 423 -22.31 -0.76 16.06
CA THR A 423 -23.34 0.26 16.35
C THR A 423 -23.92 0.14 17.75
N GLN A 424 -23.92 -1.06 18.35
CA GLN A 424 -24.42 -1.30 19.71
C GLN A 424 -23.51 -0.62 20.75
N ALA A 425 -22.19 -0.64 20.54
CA ALA A 425 -21.23 -0.03 21.45
C ALA A 425 -21.37 1.50 21.55
N LEU A 426 -22.03 2.13 20.58
CA LEU A 426 -22.27 3.57 20.55
C LEU A 426 -23.47 4.02 21.41
N LYS A 427 -24.34 3.10 21.87
CA LYS A 427 -25.52 3.44 22.65
C LYS A 427 -25.20 4.02 24.03
N ASP A 428 -24.09 3.59 24.62
CA ASP A 428 -23.68 3.95 25.98
C ASP A 428 -22.77 5.19 26.02
N LEU A 429 -22.45 5.78 24.86
CA LEU A 429 -21.64 6.98 24.80
C LEU A 429 -22.39 8.20 25.37
N LYS A 430 -21.64 9.00 26.14
CA LYS A 430 -22.13 10.25 26.72
C LYS A 430 -21.36 11.43 26.15
N PRO A 431 -21.76 11.97 25.00
CA PRO A 431 -21.18 13.18 24.43
C PRO A 431 -21.43 14.38 25.35
N GLU A 432 -20.57 15.41 25.26
CA GLU A 432 -20.64 16.60 26.09
C GLU A 432 -21.80 17.54 25.72
N ASN A 433 -22.20 17.52 24.43
CA ASN A 433 -23.28 18.36 23.91
C ASN A 433 -24.06 17.65 22.78
N ASP A 434 -25.15 18.29 22.34
CA ASP A 434 -26.04 17.76 21.31
C ASP A 434 -25.36 17.60 19.94
N GLU A 435 -24.44 18.49 19.58
CA GLU A 435 -23.74 18.46 18.30
C GLU A 435 -22.73 17.30 18.26
N GLN A 436 -22.02 17.04 19.35
CA GLN A 436 -21.20 15.82 19.48
C GLN A 436 -22.06 14.55 19.42
N ARG A 437 -23.27 14.58 20.01
CA ARG A 437 -24.24 13.45 19.90
C ARG A 437 -24.61 13.18 18.45
N VAL A 438 -24.83 14.23 17.65
CA VAL A 438 -25.06 14.07 16.20
C VAL A 438 -23.81 13.54 15.49
N GLY A 439 -22.60 13.95 15.90
CA GLY A 439 -21.36 13.36 15.41
C GLY A 439 -21.27 11.84 15.64
N VAL A 440 -21.67 11.37 16.82
CA VAL A 440 -21.80 9.93 17.12
C VAL A 440 -22.82 9.26 16.21
N GLU A 441 -23.96 9.91 15.98
CA GLU A 441 -25.02 9.39 15.12
C GLU A 441 -24.60 9.30 13.65
N ILE A 442 -23.75 10.23 13.16
CA ILE A 442 -23.14 10.17 11.83
C ILE A 442 -22.35 8.86 11.68
N ILE A 443 -21.48 8.54 12.63
CA ILE A 443 -20.72 7.27 12.60
C ILE A 443 -21.64 6.06 12.72
N ARG A 444 -22.63 6.09 13.61
CA ARG A 444 -23.60 4.99 13.77
C ARG A 444 -24.32 4.62 12.47
N ARG A 445 -24.60 5.63 11.62
CA ARG A 445 -25.19 5.40 10.29
C ARG A 445 -24.14 4.98 9.27
N ALA A 446 -22.98 5.63 9.27
CA ALA A 446 -21.95 5.43 8.26
C ALA A 446 -21.35 4.02 8.32
N ILE A 447 -21.13 3.44 9.51
CA ILE A 447 -20.55 2.08 9.66
C ILE A 447 -21.48 0.95 9.18
N GLN A 448 -22.73 1.25 8.84
CA GLN A 448 -23.64 0.33 8.17
C GLN A 448 -23.46 0.31 6.65
N ALA A 449 -22.77 1.31 6.07
CA ALA A 449 -22.65 1.46 4.64
C ALA A 449 -21.92 0.27 3.95
N PRO A 450 -20.85 -0.31 4.51
CA PRO A 450 -20.18 -1.43 3.85
C PRO A 450 -21.08 -2.64 3.62
N ILE A 451 -21.79 -3.14 4.65
CA ILE A 451 -22.69 -4.27 4.48
C ILE A 451 -23.84 -3.95 3.52
N ARG A 452 -24.41 -2.75 3.59
CA ARG A 452 -25.46 -2.31 2.66
C ARG A 452 -24.96 -2.34 1.23
N GLN A 453 -23.76 -1.81 0.96
CA GLN A 453 -23.18 -1.78 -0.37
C GLN A 453 -22.88 -3.18 -0.91
N ILE A 454 -22.37 -4.10 -0.06
CA ILE A 454 -22.14 -5.51 -0.45
C ILE A 454 -23.45 -6.17 -0.88
N VAL A 455 -24.52 -5.96 -0.13
CA VAL A 455 -25.85 -6.51 -0.39
C VAL A 455 -26.46 -5.87 -1.65
N GLU A 456 -26.35 -4.57 -1.82
CA GLU A 456 -26.82 -3.85 -3.02
C GLU A 456 -26.09 -4.32 -4.29
N ASN A 457 -24.77 -4.55 -4.21
CA ASN A 457 -24.00 -5.13 -5.31
C ASN A 457 -24.43 -6.57 -5.65
N ALA A 458 -25.01 -7.28 -4.68
CA ALA A 458 -25.61 -8.59 -4.88
C ALA A 458 -27.03 -8.57 -5.46
N GLY A 459 -27.64 -7.38 -5.57
CA GLY A 459 -28.99 -7.19 -6.12
C GLY A 459 -30.11 -7.26 -5.09
N GLU A 460 -29.77 -7.17 -3.80
CA GLU A 460 -30.72 -7.24 -2.67
C GLU A 460 -30.83 -5.88 -1.97
N ASP A 461 -31.86 -5.71 -1.11
CA ASP A 461 -32.03 -4.48 -0.33
C ASP A 461 -31.12 -4.47 0.92
N GLY A 462 -30.07 -3.63 0.87
CA GLY A 462 -29.09 -3.50 1.94
C GLY A 462 -29.68 -2.99 3.26
N ALA A 463 -30.74 -2.18 3.23
CA ALA A 463 -31.38 -1.65 4.44
C ALA A 463 -32.20 -2.74 5.15
N VAL A 464 -32.91 -3.57 4.41
CA VAL A 464 -33.68 -4.70 4.93
C VAL A 464 -32.77 -5.74 5.58
N ILE A 465 -31.68 -6.11 4.91
CA ILE A 465 -30.73 -7.09 5.43
C ILE A 465 -30.04 -6.57 6.70
N ALA A 466 -29.53 -5.32 6.67
CA ALA A 466 -28.91 -4.70 7.85
C ALA A 466 -29.90 -4.62 9.04
N GLY A 467 -31.16 -4.24 8.78
CA GLY A 467 -32.22 -4.21 9.81
C GLY A 467 -32.44 -5.56 10.47
N LYS A 468 -32.60 -6.62 9.68
CA LYS A 468 -32.79 -7.99 10.19
C LYS A 468 -31.58 -8.51 10.99
N LEU A 469 -30.36 -8.13 10.60
CA LEU A 469 -29.17 -8.50 11.36
C LEU A 469 -29.11 -7.80 12.71
N LEU A 470 -29.50 -6.53 12.79
CA LEU A 470 -29.53 -5.77 14.05
C LEU A 470 -30.57 -6.30 15.06
N GLU A 471 -31.55 -7.08 14.64
CA GLU A 471 -32.49 -7.78 15.52
C GLU A 471 -31.83 -9.01 16.19
N SER A 472 -30.75 -9.53 15.62
CA SER A 472 -29.99 -10.66 16.17
C SER A 472 -29.15 -10.23 17.36
N LYS A 473 -29.08 -11.13 18.39
CA LYS A 473 -28.16 -10.97 19.51
C LYS A 473 -26.81 -11.63 19.26
N ASP A 474 -26.69 -12.41 18.19
CA ASP A 474 -25.45 -13.12 17.82
C ASP A 474 -24.65 -12.25 16.86
N GLU A 475 -23.53 -11.71 17.34
CA GLU A 475 -22.63 -10.84 16.57
C GLU A 475 -21.85 -11.60 15.49
N ASN A 476 -21.82 -12.93 15.51
CA ASN A 476 -21.23 -13.74 14.45
C ASN A 476 -22.19 -13.96 13.26
N ARG A 477 -23.46 -13.65 13.43
CA ARG A 477 -24.46 -13.78 12.36
C ARG A 477 -24.28 -12.68 11.32
N GLY A 478 -24.22 -13.07 10.05
CA GLY A 478 -24.14 -12.14 8.94
C GLY A 478 -24.94 -12.61 7.73
N TYR A 479 -24.67 -12.00 6.60
CA TYR A 479 -25.32 -12.33 5.33
C TYR A 479 -24.27 -12.71 4.28
N ASP A 480 -24.32 -13.99 3.84
CA ASP A 480 -23.53 -14.47 2.70
C ASP A 480 -24.15 -13.93 1.40
N ALA A 481 -23.62 -12.81 0.91
CA ALA A 481 -24.12 -12.16 -0.29
C ALA A 481 -23.87 -12.99 -1.57
N GLN A 482 -22.96 -13.97 -1.55
CA GLN A 482 -22.72 -14.86 -2.67
C GLN A 482 -23.88 -15.86 -2.81
N LYS A 483 -24.32 -16.45 -1.70
CA LYS A 483 -25.39 -17.47 -1.67
C LYS A 483 -26.78 -16.87 -1.46
N GLY A 484 -26.89 -15.67 -0.89
CA GLY A 484 -28.16 -15.04 -0.58
C GLY A 484 -28.81 -15.57 0.72
N GLU A 485 -27.99 -15.94 1.73
CA GLU A 485 -28.48 -16.56 2.97
C GLU A 485 -27.84 -15.95 4.23
N TYR A 486 -28.56 -16.02 5.34
CA TYR A 486 -28.04 -15.67 6.67
C TYR A 486 -27.25 -16.83 7.25
N CYS A 487 -26.03 -16.58 7.73
CA CYS A 487 -25.17 -17.61 8.28
C CYS A 487 -24.32 -17.08 9.46
N ASP A 488 -23.65 -18.00 10.16
CA ASP A 488 -22.57 -17.69 11.08
C ASP A 488 -21.31 -17.40 10.24
N MET A 489 -20.88 -16.15 10.20
CA MET A 489 -19.80 -15.68 9.32
C MET A 489 -18.46 -16.35 9.64
N ILE A 490 -18.18 -16.56 10.94
CA ILE A 490 -16.93 -17.22 11.37
C ILE A 490 -16.90 -18.69 10.93
N LYS A 491 -18.00 -19.43 11.11
CA LYS A 491 -18.09 -20.82 10.67
C LYS A 491 -18.12 -20.97 9.14
N ALA A 492 -18.75 -20.01 8.46
CA ALA A 492 -18.77 -19.99 7.00
C ALA A 492 -17.41 -19.59 6.38
N GLY A 493 -16.44 -19.15 7.21
CA GLY A 493 -15.15 -18.66 6.75
C GLY A 493 -15.18 -17.27 6.14
N ILE A 494 -16.30 -16.54 6.27
CA ILE A 494 -16.46 -15.16 5.79
C ILE A 494 -15.97 -14.22 6.89
N ILE A 495 -14.69 -13.91 6.86
CA ILE A 495 -13.96 -13.22 7.94
C ILE A 495 -13.11 -12.09 7.35
N ASP A 496 -13.02 -10.98 8.09
CA ASP A 496 -12.18 -9.84 7.73
C ASP A 496 -11.05 -9.66 8.76
N PRO A 497 -9.84 -9.26 8.34
CA PRO A 497 -8.77 -8.89 9.26
C PRO A 497 -9.18 -7.66 10.09
N MET A 498 -9.02 -7.72 11.40
CA MET A 498 -9.37 -6.61 12.30
C MET A 498 -8.59 -5.33 11.96
N LYS A 499 -7.30 -5.45 11.65
CA LYS A 499 -6.44 -4.33 11.23
C LYS A 499 -6.99 -3.62 10.01
N VAL A 500 -7.47 -4.36 9.00
CA VAL A 500 -8.06 -3.80 7.77
C VAL A 500 -9.32 -3.00 8.09
N VAL A 501 -10.25 -3.58 8.87
CA VAL A 501 -11.52 -2.93 9.22
C VAL A 501 -11.29 -1.67 10.07
N ARG A 502 -10.38 -1.74 11.05
CA ARG A 502 -10.00 -0.62 11.90
C ARG A 502 -9.35 0.52 11.11
N THR A 503 -8.37 0.21 10.28
CA THR A 503 -7.65 1.20 9.47
C THR A 503 -8.59 1.89 8.50
N ALA A 504 -9.44 1.12 7.80
CA ALA A 504 -10.45 1.67 6.90
C ALA A 504 -11.37 2.69 7.59
N LEU A 505 -11.83 2.40 8.81
CA LEU A 505 -12.68 3.33 9.57
C LEU A 505 -11.90 4.57 10.06
N GLN A 506 -10.66 4.39 10.56
CA GLN A 506 -9.84 5.48 11.06
C GLN A 506 -9.48 6.48 9.97
N ASP A 507 -9.00 5.98 8.82
CA ASP A 507 -8.59 6.83 7.71
C ASP A 507 -9.79 7.54 7.08
N ALA A 508 -10.92 6.82 6.92
CA ALA A 508 -12.16 7.40 6.44
C ALA A 508 -12.67 8.53 7.34
N ALA A 509 -12.70 8.30 8.65
CA ALA A 509 -13.18 9.29 9.61
C ALA A 509 -12.24 10.50 9.73
N SER A 510 -10.92 10.27 9.68
CA SER A 510 -9.91 11.33 9.72
C SER A 510 -10.12 12.32 8.58
N VAL A 511 -10.14 11.83 7.34
CA VAL A 511 -10.31 12.68 6.16
C VAL A 511 -11.71 13.27 6.08
N ALA A 512 -12.75 12.47 6.38
CA ALA A 512 -14.12 12.97 6.40
C ALA A 512 -14.31 14.10 7.43
N GLY A 513 -13.70 13.99 8.60
CA GLY A 513 -13.69 15.04 9.62
C GLY A 513 -13.07 16.35 9.12
N LEU A 514 -12.00 16.29 8.35
CA LEU A 514 -11.39 17.46 7.71
C LEU A 514 -12.32 18.06 6.65
N LEU A 515 -12.94 17.24 5.81
CA LEU A 515 -13.88 17.70 4.78
C LEU A 515 -15.14 18.37 5.38
N ILE A 516 -15.68 17.82 6.47
CA ILE A 516 -16.84 18.36 7.18
C ILE A 516 -16.52 19.72 7.80
N THR A 517 -15.30 19.92 8.30
CA THR A 517 -14.85 21.18 8.90
C THR A 517 -14.34 22.20 7.89
N THR A 518 -14.28 21.88 6.60
CA THR A 518 -13.81 22.78 5.54
C THR A 518 -14.88 23.82 5.20
N GLU A 519 -14.49 25.12 5.21
CA GLU A 519 -15.35 26.26 4.87
C GLU A 519 -14.95 26.93 3.55
N ALA A 520 -13.67 26.88 3.18
CA ALA A 520 -13.16 27.51 1.97
C ALA A 520 -12.28 26.57 1.16
N MET A 521 -12.35 26.69 -0.15
CA MET A 521 -11.50 25.96 -1.10
C MET A 521 -10.78 26.97 -2.00
N VAL A 522 -9.48 26.78 -2.21
CA VAL A 522 -8.62 27.65 -3.00
C VAL A 522 -7.99 26.86 -4.12
N ALA A 523 -8.21 27.25 -5.37
CA ALA A 523 -7.64 26.61 -6.55
C ALA A 523 -6.99 27.63 -7.49
N ASP A 524 -6.02 27.19 -8.30
CA ASP A 524 -5.45 28.02 -9.35
C ASP A 524 -6.50 28.32 -10.43
N LEU A 525 -6.58 29.56 -10.88
CA LEU A 525 -7.36 29.88 -12.07
C LEU A 525 -6.77 29.14 -13.28
N PRO A 526 -7.62 28.64 -14.19
CA PRO A 526 -7.11 28.09 -15.43
C PRO A 526 -6.31 29.16 -16.19
N GLU A 527 -5.11 28.80 -16.62
CA GLU A 527 -4.36 29.68 -17.52
C GLU A 527 -5.22 29.93 -18.77
N LYS A 528 -5.50 31.20 -19.08
CA LYS A 528 -6.09 31.56 -20.36
C LYS A 528 -5.09 31.11 -21.42
N LYS A 529 -5.40 30.04 -22.15
CA LYS A 529 -4.72 29.76 -23.41
C LYS A 529 -4.93 31.02 -24.27
N GLU A 530 -3.91 31.85 -24.36
CA GLU A 530 -3.87 32.86 -25.40
C GLU A 530 -4.03 32.10 -26.71
N SER A 531 -5.18 32.31 -27.37
CA SER A 531 -5.37 31.85 -28.73
C SER A 531 -4.26 32.48 -29.55
N SER A 532 -3.27 31.68 -29.92
CA SER A 532 -2.30 32.09 -30.94
C SER A 532 -3.10 32.40 -32.20
N MET A 533 -3.38 33.69 -32.42
CA MET A 533 -3.88 34.14 -33.70
C MET A 533 -2.89 33.67 -34.76
N PRO A 534 -3.34 33.01 -35.82
CA PRO A 534 -2.45 32.75 -36.95
C PRO A 534 -1.98 34.10 -37.47
N ALA A 535 -0.66 34.32 -37.39
CA ALA A 535 0.00 35.50 -37.92
C ALA A 535 -0.31 35.60 -39.42
N GLY A 536 -1.09 36.61 -39.75
CA GLY A 536 -1.06 37.41 -40.94
C GLY A 536 -1.04 36.74 -42.30
N ALA A 537 -2.22 36.67 -42.89
CA ALA A 537 -2.30 36.91 -44.33
C ALA A 537 -1.87 38.37 -44.61
N GLY A 538 -0.59 38.57 -44.85
CA GLY A 538 -0.03 39.80 -45.42
C GLY A 538 -0.32 39.84 -46.91
N MET A 539 -1.22 40.71 -47.23
CA MET A 539 -1.65 41.06 -48.57
C MET A 539 -0.51 41.61 -49.42
N GLY A 540 -0.45 41.18 -50.69
CA GLY A 540 0.53 41.49 -51.68
C GLY A 540 0.76 42.96 -51.95
N GLY A 541 1.94 43.26 -52.33
CA GLY A 541 2.40 44.47 -53.03
C GLY A 541 3.03 44.10 -54.34
N MET A 542 2.34 44.47 -55.37
CA MET A 542 2.73 44.43 -56.78
C MET A 542 3.91 45.39 -57.02
N GLY A 543 4.85 45.04 -57.89
CA GLY A 543 5.58 46.00 -58.63
C GLY A 543 7.09 45.78 -58.81
N GLY A 544 7.50 45.63 -60.04
CA GLY A 544 8.83 46.09 -60.45
C GLY A 544 9.68 45.12 -61.24
N MET A 545 9.47 45.17 -62.52
CA MET A 545 10.36 44.77 -63.62
C MET A 545 11.81 45.30 -63.47
N GLY A 546 12.78 44.56 -64.04
CA GLY A 546 14.15 45.02 -64.41
C GLY A 546 15.16 43.92 -64.11
N ASP A 547 15.50 43.21 -65.01
CA ASP A 547 16.39 43.27 -66.18
C ASP A 547 17.83 42.87 -65.82
N MET A 548 18.28 41.88 -66.61
CA MET A 548 19.63 41.54 -67.10
C MET A 548 20.82 41.34 -66.14
N GLY A 549 21.48 40.23 -66.41
CA GLY A 549 22.87 40.28 -66.77
C GLY A 549 23.85 39.33 -66.07
N PHE A 550 24.28 38.36 -66.87
CA PHE A 550 25.47 37.50 -66.72
C PHE A 550 25.40 36.31 -65.76
#